data_229a52e30b8d4eb9268226994c5a2a63
#
_entry.id   229a52e30b8d4eb9268226994c5a2a63
#
_cell.length_a   1.000
_cell.length_b   1.000
_cell.length_c   1.000
_cell.angle_alpha   90.00
_cell.angle_beta   90.00
_cell.angle_gamma   90.00
#
_symmetry.space_group_name_H-M   'P 1'
#
loop_
_entity.id
_entity.type
_entity.pdbx_description
1 polymer ?
#
loop_
_entity_poly.entity_id
_entity_poly.type
_entity_poly.pdbx_seq_one_letter_code
_entity_poly.pdbx_strand_id
1 'polypeptide(L)'
;TTDPRIVPSARKLDEITYDEMLELASQGAQVLHNRSVELAKKFRVNLEVVSSLERKPGTKVKEVTKVEKTNIAGVAKDTSIARVALIGLQHNPGVAFQVFDLLSKHNINVDVILQSIGREDTKDITFTVHKKDLEESKQILEEHKETLRFDHIETDESIGKVSIVGAGLMSNCGVAARMFEALYEAGI
;
A
#
# COMPACT_ATOMS: atom_id res chain seq x y z
N THR A 1 10.35 -1.35 12.43
CA THR A 1 10.42 0.11 12.60
C THR A 1 9.21 0.83 12.00
N THR A 2 9.04 2.08 12.30
CA THR A 2 7.99 2.96 11.74
C THR A 2 8.47 4.41 11.80
N ASP A 3 7.63 5.37 11.38
CA ASP A 3 7.96 6.80 11.43
C ASP A 3 8.13 7.28 12.89
N PRO A 4 9.33 7.69 13.33
CA PRO A 4 9.58 8.13 14.70
C PRO A 4 8.85 9.43 15.06
N ARG A 5 8.37 10.20 14.08
CA ARG A 5 7.55 11.41 14.32
C ARG A 5 6.14 11.03 14.81
N ILE A 6 5.67 9.83 14.45
CA ILE A 6 4.37 9.30 14.87
C ILE A 6 4.54 8.40 16.10
N VAL A 7 5.57 7.55 16.10
CA VAL A 7 5.86 6.60 17.19
C VAL A 7 7.27 6.89 17.75
N PRO A 8 7.40 7.71 18.79
CA PRO A 8 8.70 8.10 19.35
C PRO A 8 9.58 6.93 19.82
N SER A 9 8.95 5.80 20.16
CA SER A 9 9.63 4.55 20.56
C SER A 9 10.08 3.68 19.38
N ALA A 10 9.90 4.15 18.13
CA ALA A 10 10.31 3.41 16.95
C ALA A 10 11.81 3.11 16.97
N ARG A 11 12.19 1.85 16.74
CA ARG A 11 13.59 1.44 16.70
C ARG A 11 14.19 1.69 15.33
N LYS A 12 15.34 2.35 15.29
CA LYS A 12 16.14 2.46 14.07
C LYS A 12 16.65 1.06 13.67
N LEU A 13 16.56 0.71 12.41
CA LEU A 13 17.23 -0.47 11.86
C LEU A 13 18.67 -0.13 11.51
N ASP A 14 19.61 -1.01 11.86
CA ASP A 14 21.00 -0.84 11.42
C ASP A 14 21.17 -1.28 9.96
N GLU A 15 20.43 -2.30 9.55
CA GLU A 15 20.45 -2.86 8.20
C GLU A 15 19.03 -3.24 7.76
N ILE A 16 18.76 -3.10 6.46
CA ILE A 16 17.51 -3.51 5.80
C ILE A 16 17.84 -4.02 4.39
N THR A 17 17.06 -4.99 3.89
CA THR A 17 17.23 -5.46 2.53
C THR A 17 16.63 -4.46 1.53
N TYR A 18 17.07 -4.53 0.25
CA TYR A 18 16.46 -3.72 -0.81
C TYR A 18 14.97 -4.00 -0.95
N ASP A 19 14.55 -5.27 -0.85
CA ASP A 19 13.15 -5.67 -1.01
C ASP A 19 12.27 -5.10 0.10
N GLU A 20 12.69 -5.21 1.35
CA GLU A 20 11.97 -4.62 2.49
C GLU A 20 11.93 -3.09 2.40
N MET A 21 13.01 -2.44 1.95
CA MET A 21 13.03 -0.98 1.78
C MET A 21 12.12 -0.54 0.63
N LEU A 22 12.12 -1.27 -0.50
CA LEU A 22 11.21 -1.03 -1.61
C LEU A 22 9.76 -1.15 -1.18
N GLU A 23 9.46 -2.19 -0.42
CA GLU A 23 8.12 -2.42 0.07
C GLU A 23 7.68 -1.32 1.05
N LEU A 24 8.49 -0.96 2.02
CA LEU A 24 8.22 0.15 2.92
C LEU A 24 7.97 1.46 2.16
N ALA A 25 8.81 1.77 1.17
CA ALA A 25 8.68 2.98 0.36
C ALA A 25 7.40 2.96 -0.48
N SER A 26 7.01 1.81 -1.06
CA SER A 26 5.78 1.63 -1.82
C SER A 26 4.53 1.73 -0.95
N GLN A 27 4.63 1.37 0.33
CA GLN A 27 3.53 1.43 1.28
C GLN A 27 3.40 2.79 2.01
N GLY A 28 4.15 3.81 1.59
CA GLY A 28 4.02 5.18 2.10
C GLY A 28 5.12 5.64 3.07
N ALA A 29 6.14 4.81 3.34
CA ALA A 29 7.30 5.26 4.12
C ALA A 29 8.18 6.20 3.29
N GLN A 30 8.13 7.49 3.58
CA GLN A 30 8.84 8.55 2.83
C GLN A 30 10.33 8.68 3.24
N VAL A 31 11.06 7.57 3.31
CA VAL A 31 12.48 7.57 3.67
C VAL A 31 13.36 7.64 2.43
N LEU A 32 13.09 6.81 1.45
CA LEU A 32 13.75 6.79 0.15
C LEU A 32 12.70 6.70 -0.96
N HIS A 33 13.02 7.29 -2.10
CA HIS A 33 12.20 7.14 -3.29
C HIS A 33 12.40 5.74 -3.90
N ASN A 34 11.31 5.04 -4.26
CA ASN A 34 11.33 3.68 -4.81
C ASN A 34 12.37 3.51 -5.92
N ARG A 35 12.37 4.41 -6.90
CA ARG A 35 13.29 4.36 -8.02
C ARG A 35 14.77 4.38 -7.61
N SER A 36 15.11 5.10 -6.54
CA SER A 36 16.49 5.14 -6.03
C SER A 36 16.91 3.78 -5.47
N VAL A 37 16.02 3.13 -4.73
CA VAL A 37 16.27 1.80 -4.16
C VAL A 37 16.29 0.72 -5.26
N GLU A 38 15.39 0.81 -6.23
CA GLU A 38 15.33 -0.08 -7.38
C GLU A 38 16.61 -0.03 -8.20
N LEU A 39 17.12 1.16 -8.49
CA LEU A 39 18.39 1.34 -9.22
C LEU A 39 19.56 0.82 -8.39
N ALA A 40 19.58 1.10 -7.08
CA ALA A 40 20.63 0.58 -6.21
C ALA A 40 20.64 -0.95 -6.18
N LYS A 41 19.48 -1.59 -6.10
CA LYS A 41 19.32 -3.04 -6.20
C LYS A 41 19.85 -3.55 -7.56
N LYS A 42 19.38 -2.96 -8.66
CA LYS A 42 19.77 -3.35 -10.03
C LYS A 42 21.29 -3.31 -10.25
N PHE A 43 21.95 -2.26 -9.74
CA PHE A 43 23.39 -2.07 -9.89
C PHE A 43 24.21 -2.58 -8.70
N ARG A 44 23.57 -3.22 -7.70
CA ARG A 44 24.21 -3.75 -6.48
C ARG A 44 25.02 -2.70 -5.70
N VAL A 45 24.48 -1.49 -5.62
CA VAL A 45 25.08 -0.37 -4.89
C VAL A 45 24.51 -0.32 -3.48
N ASN A 46 25.33 -0.52 -2.46
CA ASN A 46 24.90 -0.34 -1.08
C ASN A 46 24.56 1.12 -0.81
N LEU A 47 23.40 1.36 -0.19
CA LEU A 47 22.99 2.69 0.26
C LEU A 47 23.17 2.79 1.77
N GLU A 48 23.38 3.99 2.27
CA GLU A 48 23.31 4.29 3.69
C GLU A 48 22.42 5.53 3.90
N VAL A 49 21.39 5.39 4.70
CA VAL A 49 20.47 6.47 5.06
C VAL A 49 20.95 7.07 6.38
N VAL A 50 21.45 8.29 6.32
CA VAL A 50 22.02 9.02 7.48
C VAL A 50 21.23 10.29 7.75
N SER A 51 21.27 10.76 9.00
CA SER A 51 20.77 12.08 9.37
C SER A 51 21.70 13.16 8.82
N SER A 52 21.14 14.21 8.25
CA SER A 52 21.92 15.40 7.86
C SER A 52 22.31 16.28 9.03
N LEU A 53 21.66 16.11 10.18
CA LEU A 53 21.86 16.92 11.39
C LEU A 53 22.77 16.26 12.43
N GLU A 54 22.78 14.92 12.46
CA GLU A 54 23.49 14.15 13.47
C GLU A 54 24.53 13.24 12.81
N ARG A 55 25.77 13.28 13.32
CA ARG A 55 26.86 12.40 12.85
C ARG A 55 26.79 11.03 13.54
N LYS A 56 25.70 10.29 13.30
CA LYS A 56 25.52 8.93 13.82
C LYS A 56 25.47 7.94 12.65
N PRO A 57 25.87 6.66 12.86
CA PRO A 57 25.71 5.62 11.83
C PRO A 57 24.27 5.56 11.34
N GLY A 58 24.11 5.43 10.03
CA GLY A 58 22.81 5.34 9.36
C GLY A 58 22.21 3.94 9.35
N THR A 59 21.19 3.76 8.52
CA THR A 59 20.64 2.46 8.15
C THR A 59 21.20 2.04 6.80
N LYS A 60 21.83 0.87 6.75
CA LYS A 60 22.40 0.32 5.51
C LYS A 60 21.35 -0.47 4.74
N VAL A 61 21.18 -0.12 3.47
CA VAL A 61 20.29 -0.83 2.53
C VAL A 61 21.16 -1.66 1.60
N LYS A 62 21.00 -3.00 1.62
CA LYS A 62 21.84 -3.94 0.88
C LYS A 62 21.09 -5.24 0.57
N GLU A 63 21.70 -6.13 -0.21
CA GLU A 63 21.04 -7.36 -0.66
C GLU A 63 20.80 -8.36 0.49
N VAL A 64 21.78 -8.53 1.37
CA VAL A 64 21.72 -9.47 2.49
C VAL A 64 22.05 -8.75 3.79
N THR A 65 21.21 -8.91 4.79
CA THR A 65 21.45 -8.41 6.15
C THR A 65 22.04 -9.51 7.03
N LYS A 66 22.85 -9.11 8.02
CA LYS A 66 23.41 -10.03 9.01
C LYS A 66 22.44 -10.34 10.16
N VAL A 67 21.37 -9.55 10.24
CA VAL A 67 20.35 -9.70 11.30
C VAL A 67 19.46 -10.89 10.94
N GLU A 68 19.26 -11.81 11.90
CA GLU A 68 18.21 -12.82 11.77
C GLU A 68 16.90 -12.13 11.36
N LYS A 69 16.22 -12.69 10.36
CA LYS A 69 15.00 -12.14 9.79
C LYS A 69 13.98 -11.87 10.90
N THR A 70 13.88 -10.64 11.31
CA THR A 70 12.76 -10.21 12.16
C THR A 70 11.48 -10.43 11.39
N ASN A 71 10.48 -11.04 12.02
CA ASN A 71 9.20 -11.34 11.37
C ASN A 71 8.56 -10.08 10.76
N ILE A 72 8.80 -8.92 11.36
CA ILE A 72 8.31 -7.60 10.92
C ILE A 72 9.50 -6.65 10.84
N ALA A 73 9.82 -6.18 9.63
CA ALA A 73 10.85 -5.16 9.39
C ALA A 73 10.32 -3.76 9.70
N GLY A 74 9.07 -3.49 9.37
CA GLY A 74 8.48 -2.20 9.63
C GLY A 74 6.97 -2.12 9.43
N VAL A 75 6.44 -0.96 9.81
CA VAL A 75 5.03 -0.60 9.60
C VAL A 75 5.01 0.75 8.88
N ALA A 76 4.31 0.81 7.77
CA ALA A 76 4.10 2.04 7.00
C ALA A 76 2.64 2.48 7.12
N LYS A 77 2.43 3.80 7.05
CA LYS A 77 1.10 4.43 7.05
C LYS A 77 0.97 5.32 5.83
N ASP A 78 -0.15 5.21 5.13
CA ASP A 78 -0.53 6.11 4.05
C ASP A 78 -1.94 6.67 4.30
N THR A 79 -2.05 8.00 4.33
CA THR A 79 -3.31 8.74 4.51
C THR A 79 -3.67 9.55 3.26
N SER A 80 -2.90 9.41 2.19
CA SER A 80 -3.12 10.10 0.92
C SER A 80 -4.03 9.35 -0.04
N ILE A 81 -4.64 8.26 0.41
CA ILE A 81 -5.53 7.39 -0.37
C ILE A 81 -7.00 7.67 -0.10
N ALA A 82 -7.82 7.37 -1.09
CA ALA A 82 -9.28 7.32 -0.98
C ALA A 82 -9.79 5.98 -1.52
N ARG A 83 -10.90 5.51 -0.96
CA ARG A 83 -11.61 4.31 -1.41
C ARG A 83 -12.63 4.67 -2.47
N VAL A 84 -12.69 3.87 -3.52
CA VAL A 84 -13.75 3.87 -4.52
C VAL A 84 -14.33 2.48 -4.58
N ALA A 85 -15.65 2.36 -4.52
CA ALA A 85 -16.35 1.09 -4.65
C ALA A 85 -17.42 1.20 -5.74
N LEU A 86 -17.33 0.34 -6.73
CA LEU A 86 -18.37 0.12 -7.75
C LEU A 86 -19.29 -0.98 -7.23
N ILE A 87 -20.53 -0.64 -6.98
CA ILE A 87 -21.52 -1.54 -6.41
C ILE A 87 -22.46 -2.06 -7.51
N GLY A 88 -22.77 -3.33 -7.44
CA GLY A 88 -23.74 -3.96 -8.32
C GLY A 88 -23.28 -4.14 -9.78
N LEU A 89 -21.98 -4.33 -10.01
CA LEU A 89 -21.50 -4.65 -11.36
C LEU A 89 -22.08 -6.00 -11.84
N GLN A 90 -22.58 -6.05 -13.05
CA GLN A 90 -23.01 -7.29 -13.64
C GLN A 90 -21.86 -8.29 -13.75
N HIS A 91 -22.14 -9.56 -13.41
CA HIS A 91 -21.16 -10.64 -13.47
C HIS A 91 -20.83 -11.03 -14.92
N ASN A 92 -20.12 -10.15 -15.62
CA ASN A 92 -19.62 -10.40 -16.97
C ASN A 92 -18.11 -10.68 -16.94
N PRO A 93 -17.63 -11.69 -17.68
CA PRO A 93 -16.19 -11.88 -17.86
C PRO A 93 -15.54 -10.60 -18.41
N GLY A 94 -14.43 -10.16 -17.79
CA GLY A 94 -13.67 -9.00 -18.24
C GLY A 94 -14.12 -7.65 -17.70
N VAL A 95 -15.17 -7.55 -16.89
CA VAL A 95 -15.62 -6.26 -16.32
C VAL A 95 -14.52 -5.56 -15.51
N ALA A 96 -13.77 -6.31 -14.70
CA ALA A 96 -12.64 -5.73 -13.95
C ALA A 96 -11.56 -5.17 -14.90
N PHE A 97 -11.27 -5.88 -16.00
CA PHE A 97 -10.36 -5.35 -17.02
C PHE A 97 -10.86 -4.02 -17.59
N GLN A 98 -12.14 -3.93 -17.96
CA GLN A 98 -12.73 -2.70 -18.50
C GLN A 98 -12.60 -1.52 -17.53
N VAL A 99 -12.87 -1.73 -16.23
CA VAL A 99 -12.74 -0.71 -15.20
C VAL A 99 -11.29 -0.22 -15.10
N PHE A 100 -10.32 -1.13 -14.96
CA PHE A 100 -8.94 -0.74 -14.74
C PHE A 100 -8.22 -0.28 -16.02
N ASP A 101 -8.58 -0.77 -17.18
CA ASP A 101 -8.11 -0.26 -18.47
C ASP A 101 -8.56 1.18 -18.70
N LEU A 102 -9.82 1.48 -18.36
CA LEU A 102 -10.36 2.83 -18.43
C LEU A 102 -9.58 3.80 -17.53
N LEU A 103 -9.39 3.46 -16.26
CA LEU A 103 -8.61 4.28 -15.32
C LEU A 103 -7.15 4.44 -15.76
N SER A 104 -6.54 3.38 -16.26
CA SER A 104 -5.16 3.39 -16.79
C SER A 104 -4.99 4.35 -17.96
N LYS A 105 -5.96 4.42 -18.88
CA LYS A 105 -5.95 5.37 -20.01
C LYS A 105 -5.96 6.82 -19.58
N HIS A 106 -6.47 7.10 -18.39
CA HIS A 106 -6.46 8.43 -17.76
C HIS A 106 -5.29 8.63 -16.78
N ASN A 107 -4.30 7.72 -16.80
CA ASN A 107 -3.12 7.75 -15.91
C ASN A 107 -3.46 7.72 -14.40
N ILE A 108 -4.61 7.17 -14.04
CA ILE A 108 -5.02 6.97 -12.65
C ILE A 108 -4.39 5.67 -12.13
N ASN A 109 -3.56 5.78 -11.12
CA ASN A 109 -2.93 4.65 -10.48
C ASN A 109 -3.83 4.07 -9.39
N VAL A 110 -4.04 2.75 -9.46
CA VAL A 110 -4.85 1.98 -8.50
C VAL A 110 -3.91 1.12 -7.66
N ASP A 111 -4.13 1.07 -6.35
CA ASP A 111 -3.28 0.31 -5.43
C ASP A 111 -3.98 -0.98 -4.94
N VAL A 112 -4.74 -0.91 -3.84
CA VAL A 112 -5.45 -2.08 -3.31
C VAL A 112 -6.69 -2.35 -4.16
N ILE A 113 -6.88 -3.60 -4.57
CA ILE A 113 -8.07 -4.04 -5.32
C ILE A 113 -8.71 -5.20 -4.56
N LEU A 114 -9.98 -5.05 -4.25
CA LEU A 114 -10.83 -6.08 -3.66
C LEU A 114 -12.02 -6.33 -4.57
N GLN A 115 -12.33 -7.58 -4.81
CA GLN A 115 -13.52 -7.99 -5.53
C GLN A 115 -14.32 -8.92 -4.64
N SER A 116 -15.58 -8.60 -4.43
CA SER A 116 -16.52 -9.42 -3.66
C SER A 116 -17.63 -9.94 -4.56
N ILE A 117 -18.27 -11.03 -4.13
CA ILE A 117 -19.50 -11.52 -4.73
C ILE A 117 -20.62 -10.67 -4.13
N GLY A 118 -21.32 -9.93 -4.98
CA GLY A 118 -22.51 -9.18 -4.62
C GLY A 118 -23.75 -10.05 -4.50
N ARG A 119 -24.93 -9.43 -4.39
CA ARG A 119 -26.22 -10.12 -4.38
C ARG A 119 -26.70 -10.34 -5.81
N GLU A 120 -27.52 -11.38 -6.04
CA GLU A 120 -28.22 -11.60 -7.32
C GLU A 120 -27.29 -11.65 -8.55
N ASP A 121 -26.18 -12.40 -8.45
CA ASP A 121 -25.20 -12.58 -9.53
C ASP A 121 -24.47 -11.28 -9.93
N THR A 122 -24.40 -10.32 -9.02
CA THR A 122 -23.57 -9.11 -9.17
C THR A 122 -22.21 -9.27 -8.51
N LYS A 123 -21.33 -8.31 -8.74
CA LYS A 123 -20.02 -8.18 -8.09
C LYS A 123 -19.82 -6.74 -7.65
N ASP A 124 -19.09 -6.58 -6.55
CA ASP A 124 -18.60 -5.27 -6.15
C ASP A 124 -17.09 -5.24 -6.34
N ILE A 125 -16.60 -4.15 -6.90
CA ILE A 125 -15.16 -3.91 -7.05
C ILE A 125 -14.82 -2.69 -6.21
N THR A 126 -14.01 -2.89 -5.19
CA THR A 126 -13.48 -1.83 -4.35
C THR A 126 -12.00 -1.67 -4.62
N PHE A 127 -11.54 -0.45 -4.78
CA PHE A 127 -10.13 -0.16 -4.96
C PHE A 127 -9.76 1.18 -4.31
N THR A 128 -8.45 1.41 -4.17
CA THR A 128 -7.93 2.68 -3.67
C THR A 128 -7.20 3.44 -4.74
N VAL A 129 -7.39 4.76 -4.73
CA VAL A 129 -6.67 5.72 -5.57
C VAL A 129 -6.02 6.77 -4.68
N HIS A 130 -5.11 7.57 -5.19
CA HIS A 130 -4.64 8.74 -4.47
C HIS A 130 -5.79 9.77 -4.36
N LYS A 131 -5.91 10.46 -3.21
CA LYS A 131 -6.99 11.45 -2.97
C LYS A 131 -7.12 12.49 -4.07
N LYS A 132 -5.99 12.95 -4.63
CA LYS A 132 -6.00 13.93 -5.73
C LYS A 132 -6.70 13.41 -7.01
N ASP A 133 -6.73 12.09 -7.21
CA ASP A 133 -7.27 11.44 -8.40
C ASP A 133 -8.73 10.97 -8.18
N LEU A 134 -9.30 11.19 -6.97
CA LEU A 134 -10.62 10.66 -6.61
C LEU A 134 -11.74 11.23 -7.46
N GLU A 135 -11.84 12.56 -7.58
CA GLU A 135 -12.91 13.21 -8.32
C GLU A 135 -12.84 12.87 -9.81
N GLU A 136 -11.63 12.87 -10.39
CA GLU A 136 -11.43 12.46 -11.77
C GLU A 136 -11.82 10.99 -11.98
N SER A 137 -11.44 10.09 -11.07
CA SER A 137 -11.84 8.68 -11.11
C SER A 137 -13.36 8.51 -11.11
N LYS A 138 -14.04 9.23 -10.21
CA LYS A 138 -15.49 9.20 -10.09
C LYS A 138 -16.17 9.68 -11.36
N GLN A 139 -15.73 10.82 -11.90
CA GLN A 139 -16.29 11.39 -13.11
C GLN A 139 -16.16 10.41 -14.29
N ILE A 140 -14.96 9.87 -14.52
CA ILE A 140 -14.68 8.92 -15.62
C ILE A 140 -15.58 7.70 -15.52
N LEU A 141 -15.72 7.14 -14.32
CA LEU A 141 -16.53 5.95 -14.10
C LEU A 141 -18.03 6.23 -14.30
N GLU A 142 -18.55 7.38 -13.82
CA GLU A 142 -19.94 7.76 -14.04
C GLU A 142 -20.26 8.01 -15.54
N GLU A 143 -19.34 8.62 -16.29
CA GLU A 143 -19.49 8.81 -17.74
C GLU A 143 -19.58 7.47 -18.49
N HIS A 144 -19.02 6.39 -17.94
CA HIS A 144 -19.04 5.06 -18.54
C HIS A 144 -20.01 4.08 -17.84
N LYS A 145 -20.90 4.57 -17.00
CA LYS A 145 -21.84 3.77 -16.21
C LYS A 145 -22.67 2.79 -17.05
N GLU A 146 -23.21 3.26 -18.17
CA GLU A 146 -23.99 2.44 -19.08
C GLU A 146 -23.20 1.27 -19.70
N THR A 147 -21.90 1.49 -19.95
CA THR A 147 -21.00 0.47 -20.53
C THR A 147 -20.55 -0.53 -19.48
N LEU A 148 -20.16 -0.04 -18.30
CA LEU A 148 -19.67 -0.86 -17.18
C LEU A 148 -20.79 -1.56 -16.42
N ARG A 149 -22.03 -1.04 -16.49
CA ARG A 149 -23.24 -1.61 -15.89
C ARG A 149 -23.11 -1.87 -14.39
N PHE A 150 -22.88 -0.82 -13.62
CA PHE A 150 -22.92 -0.83 -12.16
C PHE A 150 -24.10 0.02 -11.64
N ASP A 151 -24.51 -0.21 -10.41
CA ASP A 151 -25.64 0.51 -9.81
C ASP A 151 -25.23 1.93 -9.38
N HIS A 152 -24.18 2.02 -8.54
CA HIS A 152 -23.69 3.30 -8.04
C HIS A 152 -22.22 3.20 -7.59
N ILE A 153 -21.62 4.38 -7.36
CA ILE A 153 -20.27 4.52 -6.81
C ILE A 153 -20.36 4.99 -5.36
N GLU A 154 -19.63 4.32 -4.48
CA GLU A 154 -19.35 4.79 -3.12
C GLU A 154 -17.89 5.26 -3.02
N THR A 155 -17.67 6.35 -2.31
CA THR A 155 -16.34 6.89 -2.06
C THR A 155 -16.12 7.18 -0.58
N ASP A 156 -14.87 7.06 -0.12
CA ASP A 156 -14.49 7.41 1.25
C ASP A 156 -13.06 7.95 1.28
N GLU A 157 -12.90 9.19 1.72
CA GLU A 157 -11.61 9.88 1.89
C GLU A 157 -11.09 9.84 3.34
N SER A 158 -11.91 9.36 4.27
CA SER A 158 -11.57 9.34 5.70
C SER A 158 -10.69 8.16 6.08
N ILE A 159 -10.36 7.29 5.12
CA ILE A 159 -9.55 6.09 5.34
C ILE A 159 -8.05 6.36 5.40
N GLY A 160 -7.35 5.45 6.05
CA GLY A 160 -5.91 5.33 5.99
C GLY A 160 -5.50 3.87 5.79
N LYS A 161 -4.37 3.67 5.10
CA LYS A 161 -3.77 2.36 4.91
C LYS A 161 -2.63 2.18 5.91
N VAL A 162 -2.64 1.07 6.63
CA VAL A 162 -1.53 0.62 7.48
C VAL A 162 -1.01 -0.69 6.91
N SER A 163 0.29 -0.74 6.62
CA SER A 163 0.93 -1.90 6.02
C SER A 163 2.05 -2.42 6.93
N ILE A 164 2.05 -3.71 7.18
CA ILE A 164 3.15 -4.40 7.87
C ILE A 164 4.06 -5.00 6.81
N VAL A 165 5.35 -4.72 6.91
CA VAL A 165 6.38 -5.22 5.99
C VAL A 165 7.36 -6.10 6.75
N GLY A 166 7.69 -7.25 6.18
CA GLY A 166 8.70 -8.15 6.74
C GLY A 166 8.71 -9.52 6.07
N ALA A 167 9.90 -10.07 5.88
CA ALA A 167 10.09 -11.37 5.24
C ALA A 167 9.47 -12.56 6.03
N GLY A 168 9.24 -12.39 7.32
CA GLY A 168 8.64 -13.42 8.18
C GLY A 168 7.12 -13.50 8.16
N LEU A 169 6.42 -12.60 7.45
CA LEU A 169 4.95 -12.58 7.43
C LEU A 169 4.35 -13.87 6.86
N MET A 170 4.96 -14.40 5.80
CA MET A 170 4.47 -15.61 5.13
C MET A 170 4.73 -16.90 5.93
N SER A 171 5.71 -16.91 6.82
CA SER A 171 6.14 -18.11 7.56
C SER A 171 5.63 -18.16 9.01
N ASN A 172 5.07 -17.05 9.53
CA ASN A 172 4.62 -16.96 10.91
C ASN A 172 3.10 -16.78 11.01
N CYS A 173 2.43 -17.85 11.38
CA CYS A 173 1.02 -17.79 11.74
C CYS A 173 0.80 -16.83 12.93
N GLY A 174 -0.28 -16.05 12.88
CA GLY A 174 -0.66 -15.18 14.00
C GLY A 174 -0.17 -13.73 13.91
N VAL A 175 0.65 -13.35 12.90
CA VAL A 175 1.00 -11.93 12.72
C VAL A 175 -0.24 -11.09 12.45
N ALA A 176 -1.14 -11.57 11.57
CA ALA A 176 -2.41 -10.88 11.31
C ALA A 176 -3.28 -10.78 12.56
N ALA A 177 -3.37 -11.86 13.37
CA ALA A 177 -4.15 -11.85 14.61
C ALA A 177 -3.63 -10.77 15.58
N ARG A 178 -2.31 -10.70 15.79
CA ARG A 178 -1.69 -9.66 16.63
C ARG A 178 -1.89 -8.24 16.11
N MET A 179 -1.89 -8.08 14.78
CA MET A 179 -2.19 -6.78 14.18
C MET A 179 -3.62 -6.35 14.50
N PHE A 180 -4.60 -7.23 14.29
CA PHE A 180 -6.01 -6.93 14.58
C PHE A 180 -6.28 -6.80 16.09
N GLU A 181 -5.58 -7.56 16.94
CA GLU A 181 -5.62 -7.39 18.39
C GLU A 181 -5.18 -5.98 18.81
N ALA A 182 -4.05 -5.50 18.27
CA ALA A 182 -3.57 -4.14 18.54
C ALA A 182 -4.53 -3.05 18.05
N LEU A 183 -5.20 -3.25 16.90
CA LEU A 183 -6.25 -2.35 16.41
C LEU A 183 -7.47 -2.37 17.35
N TYR A 184 -7.91 -3.55 17.75
CA TYR A 184 -9.03 -3.71 18.69
C TYR A 184 -8.76 -3.04 20.04
N GLU A 185 -7.55 -3.23 20.63
CA GLU A 185 -7.14 -2.56 21.87
C GLU A 185 -7.09 -1.04 21.73
N ALA A 186 -6.80 -0.53 20.53
CA ALA A 186 -6.81 0.90 20.22
C ALA A 186 -8.22 1.46 19.91
N GLY A 187 -9.26 0.63 19.90
CA GLY A 187 -10.64 1.02 19.60
C GLY A 187 -10.90 1.25 18.09
N ILE A 188 -10.13 0.58 17.22
CA ILE A 188 -10.23 0.65 15.76
C ILE A 188 -10.83 -0.64 15.21
#